data_db9b6afb2bda8fe05b11074aeb3cfbdb
#
_entry.id   db9b6afb2bda8fe05b11074aeb3cfbdb
#
_cell.length_a   1.000
_cell.length_b   1.000
_cell.length_c   1.000
_cell.angle_alpha   90.00
_cell.angle_beta   90.00
_cell.angle_gamma   90.00
#
_symmetry.space_group_name_H-M   'P 1'
#
loop_
_entity.id
_entity.type
_entity.pdbx_description
1 polymer ?
#
loop_
_entity_poly.entity_id
_entity_poly.type
_entity_poly.pdbx_seq_one_letter_code
_entity_poly.pdbx_strand_id
1 'polypeptide(L)'
;QLKAQTNGQVFITGKSNLKIAGNYLIVSGLIFKDGYTPTNSVIEFRKNKHELANNSRITEVVIDNFNNPDRTQNDNWVTIYGKNNRFDHNHLSGKKNKGVTLVVKLNSIESQNNKHLIDHNYISNRQILGSNGGETLRIGTSHYSLQNSDTSVINNYFDKCDGELEIISN
;
A
#
# COMPACT_ATOMS: atom_id res chain seq x y z
N GLN A 1 -5.58 2.14 -18.92
CA GLN A 1 -4.26 1.79 -18.41
C GLN A 1 -3.42 3.05 -18.23
N LEU A 2 -2.75 3.20 -17.09
CA LEU A 2 -1.70 4.18 -16.84
C LEU A 2 -0.37 3.43 -16.76
N LYS A 3 0.52 3.65 -17.69
CA LYS A 3 1.79 2.94 -17.77
C LYS A 3 2.93 3.92 -18.06
N ALA A 4 4.05 3.74 -17.37
CA ALA A 4 5.28 4.42 -17.73
C ALA A 4 5.70 4.01 -19.17
N GLN A 5 6.06 4.97 -20.00
CA GLN A 5 6.55 4.67 -21.35
C GLN A 5 7.79 3.80 -21.29
N THR A 6 8.67 4.07 -20.35
CA THR A 6 9.85 3.26 -20.07
C THR A 6 9.88 2.95 -18.57
N ASN A 7 9.89 1.68 -18.21
CA ASN A 7 9.98 1.25 -16.82
C ASN A 7 11.25 1.82 -16.17
N GLY A 8 11.11 2.31 -14.93
CA GLY A 8 12.24 2.86 -14.19
C GLY A 8 12.61 4.31 -14.55
N GLN A 9 11.87 5.00 -15.41
CA GLN A 9 12.17 6.37 -15.83
C GLN A 9 11.09 7.41 -15.53
N VAL A 10 9.94 7.00 -14.97
CA VAL A 10 8.87 7.93 -14.60
C VAL A 10 8.87 8.13 -13.10
N PHE A 11 9.29 9.31 -12.67
CA PHE A 11 9.40 9.68 -11.25
C PHE A 11 8.23 10.55 -10.80
N ILE A 12 7.65 10.19 -9.65
CA ILE A 12 6.67 10.98 -8.93
C ILE A 12 7.39 11.53 -7.70
N THR A 13 7.54 12.84 -7.62
CA THR A 13 8.35 13.52 -6.60
C THR A 13 7.56 14.57 -5.82
N GLY A 14 8.15 15.12 -4.76
CA GLY A 14 7.57 16.20 -3.98
C GLY A 14 6.33 15.75 -3.20
N LYS A 15 5.37 16.65 -3.01
CA LYS A 15 4.10 16.35 -2.31
C LYS A 15 3.11 15.71 -3.28
N SER A 16 3.13 14.39 -3.36
CA SER A 16 2.37 13.64 -4.38
C SER A 16 1.71 12.38 -3.82
N ASN A 17 0.60 11.99 -4.44
CA ASN A 17 -0.08 10.73 -4.20
C ASN A 17 -0.76 10.23 -5.47
N LEU A 18 -1.18 8.97 -5.46
CA LEU A 18 -1.97 8.35 -6.51
C LEU A 18 -3.25 7.75 -5.93
N LYS A 19 -4.39 8.17 -6.46
CA LYS A 19 -5.68 7.55 -6.15
C LYS A 19 -6.26 6.93 -7.42
N ILE A 20 -6.71 5.69 -7.33
CA ILE A 20 -7.39 5.00 -8.42
C ILE A 20 -8.78 4.59 -7.98
N ALA A 21 -9.77 4.74 -8.85
CA ALA A 21 -11.15 4.31 -8.62
C ALA A 21 -11.80 3.86 -9.93
N GLY A 22 -12.69 2.89 -9.84
CA GLY A 22 -13.33 2.25 -10.99
C GLY A 22 -12.92 0.79 -11.15
N ASN A 23 -13.13 0.23 -12.32
CA ASN A 23 -12.91 -1.19 -12.55
C ASN A 23 -11.87 -1.43 -13.65
N TYR A 24 -11.13 -2.54 -13.51
CA TYR A 24 -10.21 -3.04 -14.54
C TYR A 24 -9.08 -2.06 -14.90
N LEU A 25 -8.64 -1.27 -13.90
CA LEU A 25 -7.53 -0.34 -14.07
C LEU A 25 -6.20 -1.08 -13.93
N ILE A 26 -5.22 -0.70 -14.73
CA ILE A 26 -3.84 -1.16 -14.58
C ILE A 26 -2.94 0.07 -14.47
N VAL A 27 -2.12 0.09 -13.42
CA VAL A 27 -1.07 1.09 -13.23
C VAL A 27 0.27 0.37 -13.15
N SER A 28 1.27 0.81 -13.90
CA SER A 28 2.58 0.18 -13.88
C SER A 28 3.75 1.12 -14.14
N GLY A 29 4.92 0.77 -13.59
CA GLY A 29 6.21 1.34 -13.93
C GLY A 29 6.51 2.72 -13.32
N LEU A 30 5.76 3.17 -12.31
CA LEU A 30 5.95 4.47 -11.65
C LEU A 30 6.93 4.34 -10.48
N ILE A 31 7.73 5.37 -10.25
CA ILE A 31 8.66 5.46 -9.10
C ILE A 31 8.33 6.68 -8.26
N PHE A 32 7.93 6.45 -7.00
CA PHE A 32 7.78 7.49 -5.99
C PHE A 32 9.08 7.64 -5.22
N LYS A 33 9.70 8.81 -5.31
CA LYS A 33 10.93 9.14 -4.58
C LYS A 33 11.06 10.65 -4.35
N ASP A 34 11.97 11.04 -3.50
CA ASP A 34 12.27 12.46 -3.24
C ASP A 34 11.02 13.28 -2.88
N GLY A 35 10.19 12.72 -1.96
CA GLY A 35 8.95 13.38 -1.58
C GLY A 35 8.19 12.64 -0.47
N TYR A 36 6.91 12.99 -0.35
CA TYR A 36 5.98 12.38 0.59
C TYR A 36 4.53 12.63 0.18
N THR A 37 3.61 11.86 0.75
CA THR A 37 2.18 12.07 0.49
C THR A 37 1.63 13.27 1.28
N PRO A 38 0.85 14.16 0.66
CA PRO A 38 0.11 15.19 1.37
C PRO A 38 -1.17 14.67 2.04
N THR A 39 -1.47 13.39 1.90
CA THR A 39 -2.67 12.72 2.41
C THR A 39 -2.32 11.51 3.26
N ASN A 40 -3.31 10.71 3.62
CA ASN A 40 -3.10 9.51 4.46
C ASN A 40 -2.50 8.31 3.70
N SER A 41 -2.29 8.41 2.39
CA SER A 41 -1.70 7.31 1.62
C SER A 41 -0.94 7.81 0.39
N VAL A 42 0.16 7.15 0.04
CA VAL A 42 0.89 7.40 -1.21
C VAL A 42 0.09 6.84 -2.39
N ILE A 43 -0.36 5.59 -2.26
CA ILE A 43 -1.22 4.92 -3.24
C ILE A 43 -2.50 4.49 -2.54
N GLU A 44 -3.65 4.84 -3.11
CA GLU A 44 -4.95 4.52 -2.53
C GLU A 44 -5.90 3.94 -3.59
N PHE A 45 -6.43 2.74 -3.34
CA PHE A 45 -7.37 2.05 -4.24
C PHE A 45 -8.80 2.56 -4.07
N ARG A 46 -8.93 3.87 -3.95
CA ARG A 46 -10.20 4.61 -4.00
C ARG A 46 -9.93 6.08 -4.29
N LYS A 47 -10.90 6.78 -4.83
CA LYS A 47 -10.92 8.24 -4.90
C LYS A 47 -11.48 8.85 -3.61
N ASN A 48 -12.55 8.26 -3.11
CA ASN A 48 -13.23 8.61 -1.86
C ASN A 48 -14.00 7.40 -1.30
N LYS A 49 -14.80 7.56 -0.25
CA LYS A 49 -15.53 6.45 0.40
C LYS A 49 -16.59 5.76 -0.48
N HIS A 50 -17.01 6.37 -1.57
CA HIS A 50 -18.04 5.85 -2.49
C HIS A 50 -17.46 5.35 -3.82
N GLU A 51 -16.26 5.81 -4.18
CA GLU A 51 -15.61 5.49 -5.43
C GLU A 51 -14.35 4.64 -5.17
N LEU A 52 -14.54 3.31 -5.13
CA LEU A 52 -13.48 2.33 -4.88
C LEU A 52 -12.91 1.78 -6.18
N ALA A 53 -11.68 1.27 -6.13
CA ALA A 53 -11.12 0.47 -7.22
C ALA A 53 -11.49 -1.01 -7.02
N ASN A 54 -11.93 -1.66 -8.11
CA ASN A 54 -12.21 -3.10 -8.13
C ASN A 54 -11.58 -3.74 -9.35
N ASN A 55 -11.24 -5.02 -9.26
CA ASN A 55 -10.66 -5.80 -10.37
C ASN A 55 -9.45 -5.09 -11.01
N SER A 56 -8.71 -4.33 -10.21
CA SER A 56 -7.65 -3.44 -10.67
C SER A 56 -6.29 -3.93 -10.20
N ARG A 57 -5.24 -3.55 -10.91
CA ARG A 57 -3.87 -4.01 -10.66
C ARG A 57 -2.90 -2.84 -10.59
N ILE A 58 -2.04 -2.88 -9.59
CA ILE A 58 -0.84 -2.02 -9.53
C ILE A 58 0.37 -2.93 -9.50
N THR A 59 1.28 -2.74 -10.44
CA THR A 59 2.43 -3.62 -10.66
C THR A 59 3.66 -2.82 -11.11
N GLU A 60 4.85 -3.36 -10.86
CA GLU A 60 6.11 -2.74 -11.26
C GLU A 60 6.28 -1.29 -10.76
N VAL A 61 5.70 -0.98 -9.59
CA VAL A 61 5.82 0.33 -8.95
C VAL A 61 6.89 0.27 -7.87
N VAL A 62 7.64 1.36 -7.75
CA VAL A 62 8.64 1.55 -6.71
C VAL A 62 8.19 2.68 -5.79
N ILE A 63 8.27 2.46 -4.46
CA ILE A 63 8.21 3.54 -3.46
C ILE A 63 9.52 3.47 -2.68
N ASP A 64 10.37 4.45 -2.89
CA ASP A 64 11.71 4.49 -2.29
C ASP A 64 11.87 5.72 -1.40
N ASN A 65 12.04 5.50 -0.10
CA ASN A 65 12.26 6.54 0.90
C ASN A 65 11.28 7.73 0.81
N PHE A 66 10.05 7.49 0.32
CA PHE A 66 9.02 8.51 0.13
C PHE A 66 8.29 8.78 1.43
N ASN A 67 8.90 9.58 2.30
CA ASN A 67 8.47 9.76 3.70
C ASN A 67 8.21 11.21 4.04
N ASN A 68 7.17 11.44 4.86
CA ASN A 68 7.00 12.73 5.52
C ASN A 68 8.24 13.04 6.40
N PRO A 69 8.79 14.26 6.35
CA PRO A 69 9.89 14.67 7.22
C PRO A 69 9.57 14.50 8.71
N ASP A 70 8.32 14.71 9.11
CA ASP A 70 7.87 14.45 10.47
C ASP A 70 7.49 12.95 10.62
N ARG A 71 8.30 12.21 11.36
CA ARG A 71 8.10 10.77 11.61
C ARG A 71 6.81 10.46 12.37
N THR A 72 6.22 11.41 13.07
CA THR A 72 4.98 11.24 13.84
C THR A 72 3.74 11.29 12.94
N GLN A 73 3.87 11.81 11.73
CA GLN A 73 2.78 11.83 10.75
C GLN A 73 2.41 10.42 10.34
N ASN A 74 1.10 10.14 10.44
CA ASN A 74 0.55 8.84 10.17
C ASN A 74 0.08 8.79 8.71
N ASP A 75 0.84 8.15 7.85
CA ASP A 75 0.42 7.82 6.49
C ASP A 75 0.76 6.36 6.16
N ASN A 76 -0.01 5.78 5.27
CA ASN A 76 0.31 4.47 4.70
C ASN A 76 0.99 4.66 3.34
N TRP A 77 1.82 3.72 2.93
CA TRP A 77 2.30 3.78 1.55
C TRP A 77 1.27 3.24 0.57
N VAL A 78 0.66 2.11 0.89
CA VAL A 78 -0.38 1.53 0.05
C VAL A 78 -1.61 1.23 0.90
N THR A 79 -2.77 1.69 0.45
CA THR A 79 -4.06 1.38 1.07
C THR A 79 -5.01 0.77 0.04
N ILE A 80 -5.40 -0.48 0.28
CA ILE A 80 -6.26 -1.23 -0.64
C ILE A 80 -7.69 -1.27 -0.07
N TYR A 81 -8.64 -0.86 -0.91
CA TYR A 81 -10.09 -0.93 -0.71
C TYR A 81 -10.74 -1.70 -1.85
N GLY A 82 -12.04 -1.92 -1.77
CA GLY A 82 -12.81 -2.57 -2.82
C GLY A 82 -12.60 -4.07 -2.88
N LYS A 83 -12.66 -4.65 -4.07
CA LYS A 83 -12.63 -6.11 -4.28
C LYS A 83 -11.76 -6.52 -5.45
N ASN A 84 -11.21 -7.74 -5.38
CA ASN A 84 -10.49 -8.41 -6.46
C ASN A 84 -9.32 -7.59 -7.02
N ASN A 85 -8.69 -6.75 -6.21
CA ASN A 85 -7.53 -5.97 -6.65
C ASN A 85 -6.25 -6.80 -6.49
N ARG A 86 -5.28 -6.54 -7.34
CA ARG A 86 -3.96 -7.15 -7.26
C ARG A 86 -2.88 -6.09 -7.07
N PHE A 87 -1.94 -6.38 -6.17
CA PHE A 87 -0.76 -5.57 -5.94
C PHE A 87 0.46 -6.48 -6.00
N ASP A 88 1.22 -6.41 -7.10
CA ASP A 88 2.26 -7.39 -7.38
C ASP A 88 3.49 -6.81 -8.06
N HIS A 89 4.64 -7.50 -7.92
CA HIS A 89 5.93 -7.14 -8.52
C HIS A 89 6.36 -5.69 -8.21
N ASN A 90 5.99 -5.20 -7.03
CA ASN A 90 6.35 -3.86 -6.58
C ASN A 90 7.54 -3.91 -5.62
N HIS A 91 8.24 -2.78 -5.50
CA HIS A 91 9.34 -2.61 -4.57
C HIS A 91 9.04 -1.44 -3.62
N LEU A 92 8.87 -1.74 -2.34
CA LEU A 92 8.62 -0.76 -1.28
C LEU A 92 9.81 -0.76 -0.32
N SER A 93 10.58 0.32 -0.24
CA SER A 93 11.78 0.35 0.58
C SER A 93 11.96 1.64 1.36
N GLY A 94 12.28 1.53 2.64
CA GLY A 94 12.74 2.65 3.44
C GLY A 94 11.63 3.49 4.09
N LYS A 95 10.47 2.91 4.43
CA LYS A 95 9.45 3.64 5.19
C LYS A 95 9.93 3.94 6.63
N LYS A 96 9.81 5.21 7.05
CA LYS A 96 10.36 5.71 8.34
C LYS A 96 9.29 6.24 9.29
N ASN A 97 8.27 6.89 8.77
CA ASN A 97 7.23 7.53 9.59
C ASN A 97 6.14 6.55 10.01
N LYS A 98 5.30 7.00 10.94
CA LYS A 98 4.15 6.25 11.46
C LYS A 98 3.18 5.88 10.34
N GLY A 99 2.46 4.77 10.54
CA GLY A 99 1.51 4.20 9.57
C GLY A 99 2.04 2.95 8.88
N VAL A 100 1.14 2.09 8.50
CA VAL A 100 1.42 0.78 7.89
C VAL A 100 2.02 0.95 6.49
N THR A 101 2.96 0.09 6.11
CA THR A 101 3.50 0.17 4.75
C THR A 101 2.44 -0.24 3.72
N LEU A 102 1.79 -1.38 3.88
CA LEU A 102 0.67 -1.81 3.04
C LEU A 102 -0.50 -2.25 3.91
N VAL A 103 -1.68 -1.68 3.71
CA VAL A 103 -2.88 -2.03 4.48
C VAL A 103 -4.07 -2.36 3.59
N VAL A 104 -4.75 -3.46 3.92
CA VAL A 104 -6.06 -3.82 3.37
C VAL A 104 -7.14 -3.34 4.33
N LYS A 105 -8.09 -2.56 3.84
CA LYS A 105 -9.19 -2.02 4.65
C LYS A 105 -10.45 -2.87 4.54
N LEU A 106 -11.10 -3.11 5.69
CA LEU A 106 -12.36 -3.85 5.82
C LEU A 106 -13.51 -2.95 6.31
N ASN A 107 -13.35 -1.65 6.21
CA ASN A 107 -14.23 -0.66 6.85
C ASN A 107 -15.52 -0.32 6.09
N SER A 108 -15.87 -1.11 5.09
CA SER A 108 -17.15 -1.05 4.41
C SER A 108 -17.51 -2.44 3.85
N ILE A 109 -18.78 -2.69 3.61
CA ILE A 109 -19.29 -3.95 3.01
C ILE A 109 -18.64 -4.21 1.66
N GLU A 110 -18.38 -3.16 0.88
CA GLU A 110 -17.74 -3.24 -0.43
C GLU A 110 -16.25 -3.64 -0.34
N SER A 111 -15.66 -3.53 0.85
CA SER A 111 -14.26 -3.90 1.11
C SER A 111 -14.11 -5.18 1.95
N GLN A 112 -15.21 -5.85 2.31
CA GLN A 112 -15.21 -7.15 2.98
C GLN A 112 -15.34 -8.29 1.96
N ASN A 113 -14.90 -9.50 2.31
CA ASN A 113 -14.80 -10.64 1.37
C ASN A 113 -14.16 -10.19 0.05
N ASN A 114 -13.05 -9.47 0.17
CA ASN A 114 -12.51 -8.63 -0.90
C ASN A 114 -11.66 -9.41 -1.90
N LYS A 115 -11.11 -10.58 -1.52
CA LYS A 115 -10.36 -11.48 -2.41
C LYS A 115 -9.22 -10.78 -3.14
N HIS A 116 -8.48 -9.92 -2.44
CA HIS A 116 -7.29 -9.31 -3.02
C HIS A 116 -6.16 -10.33 -3.18
N LEU A 117 -5.26 -10.06 -4.10
CA LEU A 117 -4.02 -10.80 -4.27
C LEU A 117 -2.83 -9.85 -4.10
N ILE A 118 -1.99 -10.11 -3.09
CA ILE A 118 -0.76 -9.37 -2.82
C ILE A 118 0.38 -10.36 -3.01
N ASP A 119 1.10 -10.25 -4.12
CA ASP A 119 2.06 -11.27 -4.49
C ASP A 119 3.31 -10.75 -5.19
N HIS A 120 4.42 -11.48 -5.03
CA HIS A 120 5.69 -11.19 -5.68
C HIS A 120 6.21 -9.76 -5.43
N ASN A 121 5.93 -9.16 -4.28
CA ASN A 121 6.47 -7.86 -3.91
C ASN A 121 7.76 -8.04 -3.10
N TYR A 122 8.68 -7.09 -3.25
CA TYR A 122 9.83 -6.91 -2.38
C TYR A 122 9.56 -5.71 -1.45
N ILE A 123 9.49 -5.97 -0.14
CA ILE A 123 9.23 -4.94 0.86
C ILE A 123 10.39 -4.94 1.85
N SER A 124 11.02 -3.78 2.03
CA SER A 124 12.27 -3.74 2.79
C SER A 124 12.50 -2.47 3.58
N ASN A 125 13.46 -2.55 4.51
CA ASN A 125 13.98 -1.42 5.25
C ASN A 125 12.89 -0.60 5.96
N ARG A 126 11.89 -1.29 6.52
CA ARG A 126 10.91 -0.66 7.42
C ARG A 126 11.60 -0.37 8.75
N GLN A 127 11.91 0.87 9.00
CA GLN A 127 12.62 1.27 10.22
C GLN A 127 11.77 1.07 11.48
N ILE A 128 12.42 0.75 12.58
CA ILE A 128 11.81 0.62 13.91
C ILE A 128 10.99 1.88 14.22
N LEU A 129 9.71 1.68 14.52
CA LEU A 129 8.84 2.72 15.04
C LEU A 129 8.76 2.69 16.56
N GLY A 130 8.81 1.51 17.15
CA GLY A 130 8.76 1.29 18.59
C GLY A 130 7.36 1.41 19.21
N SER A 131 6.33 1.46 18.39
CA SER A 131 4.92 1.54 18.82
C SER A 131 3.97 1.00 17.77
N ASN A 132 2.73 0.72 18.15
CA ASN A 132 1.67 0.29 17.26
C ASN A 132 1.49 1.21 16.03
N GLY A 133 1.30 0.63 14.87
CA GLY A 133 1.22 1.31 13.57
C GLY A 133 2.52 1.27 12.78
N GLY A 134 3.46 0.41 13.18
CA GLY A 134 4.71 0.16 12.48
C GLY A 134 4.70 -1.05 11.55
N GLU A 135 3.61 -1.77 11.47
CA GLU A 135 3.51 -3.00 10.69
C GLU A 135 3.89 -2.79 9.22
N THR A 136 4.45 -3.82 8.65
CA THR A 136 4.79 -3.81 7.22
C THR A 136 3.57 -4.09 6.37
N LEU A 137 2.77 -5.11 6.73
CA LEU A 137 1.51 -5.43 6.08
C LEU A 137 0.42 -5.64 7.13
N ARG A 138 -0.76 -5.07 6.90
CA ARG A 138 -1.92 -5.27 7.78
C ARG A 138 -3.17 -5.59 6.98
N ILE A 139 -3.94 -6.58 7.44
CA ILE A 139 -5.25 -6.91 6.87
C ILE A 139 -6.32 -6.58 7.92
N GLY A 140 -7.11 -5.55 7.66
CA GLY A 140 -8.13 -5.10 8.61
C GLY A 140 -7.58 -4.33 9.82
N THR A 141 -8.33 -4.33 10.87
CA THR A 141 -7.99 -3.80 12.20
C THR A 141 -8.82 -4.54 13.24
N SER A 142 -8.46 -4.46 14.53
CA SER A 142 -9.19 -5.09 15.63
C SER A 142 -10.70 -4.81 15.62
N HIS A 143 -11.11 -3.63 15.13
CA HIS A 143 -12.53 -3.28 15.00
C HIS A 143 -13.27 -4.16 14.00
N TYR A 144 -12.59 -4.76 13.06
CA TYR A 144 -13.16 -5.60 12.00
C TYR A 144 -12.71 -7.06 12.11
N SER A 145 -12.26 -7.50 13.30
CA SER A 145 -11.75 -8.86 13.54
C SER A 145 -12.75 -9.99 13.27
N LEU A 146 -14.05 -9.67 13.25
CA LEU A 146 -15.11 -10.62 12.88
C LEU A 146 -15.48 -10.59 11.40
N GLN A 147 -14.80 -9.80 10.59
CA GLN A 147 -15.08 -9.66 9.16
C GLN A 147 -14.04 -10.42 8.32
N ASN A 148 -14.50 -11.07 7.27
CA ASN A 148 -13.63 -11.80 6.36
C ASN A 148 -13.02 -10.89 5.29
N SER A 149 -11.75 -11.12 5.00
CA SER A 149 -11.04 -10.47 3.90
C SER A 149 -10.96 -11.36 2.66
N ASP A 150 -10.60 -12.63 2.82
CA ASP A 150 -10.24 -13.56 1.73
C ASP A 150 -9.03 -13.05 0.90
N THR A 151 -8.23 -12.13 1.44
CA THR A 151 -7.00 -11.67 0.79
C THR A 151 -5.93 -12.76 0.83
N SER A 152 -5.32 -13.03 -0.30
CA SER A 152 -4.15 -13.89 -0.42
C SER A 152 -2.86 -13.08 -0.41
N VAL A 153 -1.92 -13.46 0.47
CA VAL A 153 -0.58 -12.85 0.57
C VAL A 153 0.43 -13.97 0.31
N ILE A 154 1.01 -14.01 -0.89
CA ILE A 154 1.86 -15.13 -1.32
C ILE A 154 3.11 -14.64 -2.06
N ASN A 155 4.19 -15.39 -1.94
CA ASN A 155 5.43 -15.14 -2.70
C ASN A 155 6.01 -13.72 -2.55
N ASN A 156 5.75 -13.04 -1.43
CA ASN A 156 6.37 -11.76 -1.13
C ASN A 156 7.68 -11.97 -0.36
N TYR A 157 8.61 -11.06 -0.55
CA TYR A 157 9.88 -11.06 0.18
C TYR A 157 9.93 -9.86 1.12
N PHE A 158 10.15 -10.12 2.42
CA PHE A 158 10.28 -9.12 3.47
C PHE A 158 11.72 -9.11 3.97
N ASP A 159 12.39 -7.96 3.90
CA ASP A 159 13.78 -7.80 4.29
C ASP A 159 13.95 -6.61 5.24
N LYS A 160 14.48 -6.84 6.44
CA LYS A 160 14.68 -5.78 7.45
C LYS A 160 13.40 -4.98 7.72
N CYS A 161 12.32 -5.68 7.96
CA CYS A 161 11.00 -5.12 8.27
C CYS A 161 10.80 -5.04 9.77
N ASP A 162 11.49 -4.10 10.42
CA ASP A 162 11.64 -4.00 11.88
C ASP A 162 10.73 -2.95 12.52
N GLY A 163 9.70 -2.49 11.80
CA GLY A 163 8.87 -1.37 12.26
C GLY A 163 8.15 -1.64 13.57
N GLU A 164 7.74 -2.87 13.79
CA GLU A 164 7.02 -3.35 14.97
C GLU A 164 7.33 -4.86 15.13
N LEU A 165 6.81 -5.49 16.19
CA LEU A 165 7.02 -6.93 16.46
C LEU A 165 6.40 -7.82 15.37
N GLU A 166 5.34 -7.33 14.72
CA GLU A 166 4.62 -8.06 13.67
C GLU A 166 4.98 -7.51 12.29
N ILE A 167 5.49 -8.37 11.42
CA ILE A 167 5.68 -8.01 10.01
C ILE A 167 4.32 -7.99 9.31
N ILE A 168 3.49 -8.99 9.57
CA ILE A 168 2.13 -9.11 9.04
C ILE A 168 1.15 -9.23 10.20
N SER A 169 0.13 -8.37 10.24
CA SER A 169 -0.96 -8.44 11.22
C SER A 169 -2.33 -8.55 10.53
N ASN A 170 -3.27 -9.21 11.19
CA ASN A 170 -4.66 -9.36 10.75
C ASN A 170 -5.64 -9.37 11.93
#